data_932617d2481ec1ec0bf41765a967291a
#
_entry.id   932617d2481ec1ec0bf41765a967291a
#
_cell.length_a   1.000
_cell.length_b   1.000
_cell.length_c   1.000
_cell.angle_alpha   90.00
_cell.angle_beta   90.00
_cell.angle_gamma   90.00
#
_symmetry.space_group_name_H-M   'P 1'
#
loop_
_entity.id
_entity.type
_entity.pdbx_description
1 polymer ?
#
loop_
_entity_poly.entity_id
_entity_poly.type
_entity_poly.pdbx_seq_one_letter_code
_entity_poly.pdbx_strand_id
1 'polypeptide(L)'
;MDIKEYNSKNMGKQVLVLKEKDIKDLMHFSTIAKNESIKGLIASGKYAGFTDTYRLAVVKDSNEELQGADTKIYSVSVLEELKKAKSMAVLKDGKLAIQVDDDVTEYDPIPDAKVPDIKLFINNYEYESYSSGKVVEKITDDIVWKMLKVVDSSDIKRYFCFEEGKLIVEAYPNGNSVLLLDVLELDNKKAKLKTTLNFKYMDLWLKYVKDEKFDIALAKNNRNACQFRKDNLFYIVMPVALRD
;
A
#
# COMPACT_ATOMS: atom_id res chain seq x y z
N MET A 1 6.92 18.82 22.79
CA MET A 1 7.90 19.89 22.43
C MET A 1 7.22 20.80 21.42
N ASP A 2 7.27 22.11 21.61
CA ASP A 2 6.74 23.09 20.65
C ASP A 2 7.46 22.97 19.30
N ILE A 3 6.73 23.15 18.17
CA ILE A 3 7.26 23.01 16.80
C ILE A 3 8.42 23.95 16.49
N LYS A 4 8.42 25.17 17.06
CA LYS A 4 9.48 26.16 16.85
C LYS A 4 10.78 25.74 17.52
N GLU A 5 10.68 25.26 18.76
CA GLU A 5 11.81 24.70 19.50
C GLU A 5 12.35 23.44 18.80
N TYR A 6 11.44 22.55 18.36
CA TYR A 6 11.80 21.35 17.61
C TYR A 6 12.57 21.69 16.32
N ASN A 7 12.04 22.62 15.50
CA ASN A 7 12.68 22.99 14.24
C ASN A 7 14.07 23.63 14.44
N SER A 8 14.23 24.48 15.46
CA SER A 8 15.54 25.08 15.76
C SER A 8 16.58 24.02 16.18
N LYS A 9 16.18 22.99 16.95
CA LYS A 9 17.04 21.93 17.46
C LYS A 9 17.38 20.88 16.38
N ASN A 10 16.48 20.62 15.43
CA ASN A 10 16.57 19.52 14.47
C ASN A 10 16.76 19.98 13.02
N MET A 11 17.07 21.24 12.80
CA MET A 11 17.37 21.78 11.46
C MET A 11 18.50 20.96 10.80
N GLY A 12 18.23 20.45 9.59
CA GLY A 12 19.19 19.63 8.84
C GLY A 12 19.42 18.20 9.37
N LYS A 13 18.66 17.75 10.38
CA LYS A 13 18.75 16.37 10.89
C LYS A 13 17.70 15.42 10.30
N GLN A 14 16.72 15.93 9.58
CA GLN A 14 15.69 15.11 8.95
C GLN A 14 16.27 14.35 7.75
N VAL A 15 15.95 13.08 7.61
CA VAL A 15 16.39 12.21 6.51
C VAL A 15 15.23 11.68 5.67
N LEU A 16 14.01 11.74 6.20
CA LEU A 16 12.75 11.43 5.52
C LEU A 16 11.66 12.34 6.10
N VAL A 17 10.81 12.91 5.26
CA VAL A 17 9.69 13.75 5.69
C VAL A 17 8.43 13.43 4.89
N LEU A 18 7.32 13.18 5.58
CA LEU A 18 6.00 13.08 4.98
C LEU A 18 5.08 14.22 5.45
N LYS A 19 4.34 14.79 4.51
CA LYS A 19 3.35 15.82 4.76
C LYS A 19 1.99 15.21 5.10
N GLU A 20 1.09 16.02 5.59
CA GLU A 20 -0.26 15.60 6.01
C GLU A 20 -1.01 14.78 4.94
N LYS A 21 -0.95 15.18 3.66
CA LYS A 21 -1.59 14.44 2.56
C LYS A 21 -1.03 13.02 2.47
N ASP A 22 0.29 12.89 2.43
CA ASP A 22 0.98 11.59 2.29
C ASP A 22 0.69 10.68 3.49
N ILE A 23 0.62 11.26 4.69
CA ILE A 23 0.25 10.52 5.91
C ILE A 23 -1.19 10.05 5.84
N LYS A 24 -2.14 10.89 5.42
CA LYS A 24 -3.56 10.50 5.25
C LYS A 24 -3.71 9.38 4.24
N ASP A 25 -3.03 9.46 3.11
CA ASP A 25 -3.03 8.42 2.08
C ASP A 25 -2.49 7.09 2.66
N LEU A 26 -1.38 7.14 3.37
CA LEU A 26 -0.80 5.98 4.03
C LEU A 26 -1.73 5.40 5.10
N MET A 27 -2.37 6.24 5.91
CA MET A 27 -3.24 5.80 7.01
C MET A 27 -4.50 5.07 6.55
N HIS A 28 -4.93 5.24 5.28
CA HIS A 28 -5.97 4.39 4.68
C HIS A 28 -5.60 2.90 4.75
N PHE A 29 -4.31 2.60 4.69
CA PHE A 29 -3.76 1.24 4.72
C PHE A 29 -3.30 0.79 6.13
N SER A 30 -3.59 1.54 7.17
CA SER A 30 -3.11 1.28 8.55
C SER A 30 -3.55 -0.08 9.13
N THR A 31 -4.60 -0.69 8.58
CA THR A 31 -5.02 -2.04 8.96
C THR A 31 -3.95 -3.10 8.68
N ILE A 32 -3.05 -2.85 7.71
CA ILE A 32 -1.92 -3.72 7.38
C ILE A 32 -0.93 -3.80 8.55
N ALA A 33 -0.69 -2.65 9.22
CA ALA A 33 0.25 -2.53 10.32
C ALA A 33 -0.12 -3.34 11.59
N LYS A 34 -1.33 -3.86 11.64
CA LYS A 34 -1.85 -4.62 12.80
C LYS A 34 -1.65 -6.13 12.66
N ASN A 35 -1.09 -6.59 11.55
CA ASN A 35 -0.84 -8.02 11.32
C ASN A 35 0.25 -8.53 12.28
N GLU A 36 0.16 -9.82 12.65
CA GLU A 36 1.02 -10.42 13.68
C GLU A 36 2.50 -10.48 13.30
N SER A 37 2.82 -10.57 12.02
CA SER A 37 4.19 -10.77 11.55
C SER A 37 5.07 -9.52 11.62
N ILE A 38 4.54 -8.36 11.26
CA ILE A 38 5.27 -7.08 11.26
C ILE A 38 4.32 -5.98 11.72
N LYS A 39 4.41 -5.63 13.02
CA LYS A 39 3.51 -4.63 13.62
C LYS A 39 4.18 -3.27 13.67
N GLY A 40 3.64 -2.30 12.92
CA GLY A 40 4.06 -0.92 13.05
C GLY A 40 4.33 -0.21 11.73
N LEU A 41 4.90 0.98 11.86
CA LEU A 41 5.33 1.81 10.74
C LEU A 41 6.79 1.46 10.39
N ILE A 42 7.05 1.17 9.13
CA ILE A 42 8.40 0.97 8.60
C ILE A 42 8.84 2.25 7.90
N ALA A 43 10.08 2.68 8.16
CA ALA A 43 10.77 3.68 7.34
C ALA A 43 12.02 3.06 6.73
N SER A 44 12.28 3.29 5.44
CA SER A 44 13.44 2.77 4.73
C SER A 44 13.77 3.63 3.51
N GLY A 45 14.95 4.21 3.47
CA GLY A 45 15.31 5.15 2.43
C GLY A 45 14.35 6.33 2.40
N LYS A 46 13.74 6.60 1.27
CA LYS A 46 12.73 7.65 1.06
C LYS A 46 11.28 7.16 1.24
N TYR A 47 11.08 5.99 1.82
CA TYR A 47 9.76 5.37 1.95
C TYR A 47 9.37 5.17 3.39
N ALA A 48 8.09 5.40 3.69
CA ALA A 48 7.49 4.97 4.95
C ALA A 48 6.18 4.22 4.67
N GLY A 49 5.88 3.18 5.44
CA GLY A 49 4.70 2.37 5.17
C GLY A 49 4.43 1.19 6.08
N PHE A 50 3.54 0.32 5.63
CA PHE A 50 3.05 -0.85 6.34
C PHE A 50 3.14 -2.11 5.48
N THR A 51 3.48 -3.24 6.08
CA THR A 51 3.47 -4.54 5.40
C THR A 51 2.96 -5.65 6.31
N ASP A 52 2.34 -6.67 5.70
CA ASP A 52 1.95 -7.93 6.35
C ASP A 52 2.59 -9.15 5.66
N THR A 53 3.68 -8.94 4.92
CA THR A 53 4.41 -9.92 4.10
C THR A 53 3.75 -10.27 2.76
N TYR A 54 2.43 -10.13 2.63
CA TYR A 54 1.68 -10.40 1.39
C TYR A 54 1.34 -9.13 0.61
N ARG A 55 1.32 -8.00 1.29
CA ARG A 55 1.09 -6.69 0.72
C ARG A 55 1.93 -5.63 1.43
N LEU A 56 2.25 -4.59 0.70
CA LEU A 56 3.04 -3.47 1.18
C LEU A 56 2.38 -2.17 0.69
N ALA A 57 2.06 -1.28 1.60
CA ALA A 57 1.63 0.09 1.28
C ALA A 57 2.69 1.07 1.77
N VAL A 58 3.25 1.87 0.88
CA VAL A 58 4.30 2.84 1.22
C VAL A 58 4.08 4.15 0.50
N VAL A 59 4.44 5.24 1.15
CA VAL A 59 4.52 6.57 0.54
C VAL A 59 5.98 6.97 0.39
N LYS A 60 6.31 7.53 -0.78
CA LYS A 60 7.63 8.07 -1.08
C LYS A 60 7.71 9.53 -0.66
N ASP A 61 8.76 9.90 0.06
CA ASP A 61 9.13 11.30 0.27
C ASP A 61 9.48 11.97 -1.08
N SER A 62 8.80 13.05 -1.38
CA SER A 62 9.03 13.83 -2.61
C SER A 62 10.24 14.75 -2.55
N ASN A 63 10.85 14.92 -1.38
CA ASN A 63 12.04 15.76 -1.23
C ASN A 63 13.29 14.99 -1.66
N GLU A 64 13.79 15.29 -2.86
CA GLU A 64 14.97 14.63 -3.42
C GLU A 64 16.28 15.02 -2.72
N GLU A 65 16.30 16.11 -1.94
CA GLU A 65 17.49 16.58 -1.22
C GLU A 65 17.80 15.76 0.05
N LEU A 66 16.80 15.06 0.60
CA LEU A 66 16.99 14.22 1.77
C LEU A 66 17.72 12.91 1.42
N GLN A 67 18.60 12.48 2.30
CA GLN A 67 19.41 11.26 2.09
C GLN A 67 18.60 9.97 2.17
N GLY A 68 17.44 10.01 2.84
CA GLY A 68 16.66 8.84 3.18
C GLY A 68 17.09 8.20 4.51
N ALA A 69 16.14 7.51 5.14
CA ALA A 69 16.32 6.87 6.43
C ALA A 69 16.98 5.50 6.32
N ASP A 70 17.73 5.10 7.34
CA ASP A 70 18.04 3.69 7.57
C ASP A 70 16.74 2.91 7.81
N THR A 71 16.76 1.62 7.49
CA THR A 71 15.56 0.78 7.68
C THR A 71 15.26 0.60 9.17
N LYS A 72 14.12 1.12 9.60
CA LYS A 72 13.63 1.09 10.99
C LYS A 72 12.15 0.72 11.02
N ILE A 73 11.70 0.16 12.15
CA ILE A 73 10.29 -0.05 12.45
C ILE A 73 9.93 0.65 13.76
N TYR A 74 8.77 1.28 13.78
CA TYR A 74 8.21 1.95 14.95
C TYR A 74 6.94 1.24 15.39
N SER A 75 6.71 1.22 16.71
CA SER A 75 5.57 0.52 17.31
C SER A 75 4.23 0.92 16.68
N VAL A 76 3.29 -0.02 16.63
CA VAL A 76 1.91 0.23 16.22
C VAL A 76 1.22 1.35 17.01
N SER A 77 1.72 1.67 18.21
CA SER A 77 1.20 2.78 19.03
C SER A 77 1.29 4.16 18.35
N VAL A 78 2.26 4.35 17.45
CA VAL A 78 2.40 5.62 16.70
C VAL A 78 1.21 5.90 15.76
N LEU A 79 0.41 4.88 15.40
CA LEU A 79 -0.70 5.04 14.46
C LEU A 79 -1.78 5.99 14.98
N GLU A 80 -2.01 6.06 16.27
CA GLU A 80 -3.04 6.93 16.85
C GLU A 80 -2.66 8.41 16.71
N GLU A 81 -1.37 8.73 16.78
CA GLU A 81 -0.90 10.09 16.52
C GLU A 81 -0.81 10.38 15.02
N LEU A 82 -0.37 9.41 14.21
CA LEU A 82 -0.33 9.57 12.75
C LEU A 82 -1.70 9.92 12.15
N LYS A 83 -2.80 9.44 12.72
CA LYS A 83 -4.16 9.82 12.28
C LYS A 83 -4.43 11.32 12.37
N LYS A 84 -3.75 12.02 13.28
CA LYS A 84 -3.91 13.46 13.55
C LYS A 84 -2.73 14.28 13.06
N ALA A 85 -1.71 13.63 12.50
CA ALA A 85 -0.45 14.27 12.19
C ALA A 85 -0.56 15.24 11.01
N LYS A 86 0.03 16.41 11.15
CA LYS A 86 0.27 17.40 10.08
C LYS A 86 1.55 17.06 9.30
N SER A 87 2.52 16.47 9.98
CA SER A 87 3.76 15.99 9.37
C SER A 87 4.40 14.88 10.21
N MET A 88 5.25 14.09 9.58
CA MET A 88 6.17 13.18 10.26
C MET A 88 7.55 13.28 9.64
N ALA A 89 8.58 13.06 10.43
CA ALA A 89 9.95 13.02 9.98
C ALA A 89 10.73 11.90 10.66
N VAL A 90 11.65 11.28 9.92
CA VAL A 90 12.69 10.42 10.51
C VAL A 90 13.96 11.24 10.60
N LEU A 91 14.61 11.18 11.75
CA LEU A 91 15.85 11.89 12.07
C LEU A 91 17.09 11.01 11.79
N LYS A 92 18.25 11.64 11.68
CA LYS A 92 19.54 10.94 11.48
C LYS A 92 19.89 9.93 12.58
N ASP A 93 19.42 10.17 13.80
CA ASP A 93 19.59 9.25 14.93
C ASP A 93 18.59 8.07 14.91
N GLY A 94 17.71 8.04 13.92
CA GLY A 94 16.68 7.00 13.71
C GLY A 94 15.39 7.24 14.47
N LYS A 95 15.22 8.34 15.19
CA LYS A 95 13.95 8.66 15.84
C LYS A 95 12.90 9.10 14.84
N LEU A 96 11.64 8.75 15.12
CA LEU A 96 10.46 9.23 14.41
C LEU A 96 9.87 10.41 15.18
N ALA A 97 9.75 11.55 14.53
CA ALA A 97 9.07 12.73 15.06
C ALA A 97 7.72 12.88 14.36
N ILE A 98 6.64 13.03 15.14
CA ILE A 98 5.28 13.24 14.66
C ILE A 98 4.78 14.59 15.17
N GLN A 99 4.37 15.44 14.25
CA GLN A 99 3.76 16.73 14.56
C GLN A 99 2.25 16.63 14.57
N VAL A 100 1.64 16.95 15.70
CA VAL A 100 0.19 17.13 15.86
C VAL A 100 -0.04 18.55 16.37
N ASP A 101 -0.75 19.36 15.60
CA ASP A 101 -0.91 20.79 15.85
C ASP A 101 0.42 21.53 16.02
N ASP A 102 0.70 22.12 17.16
CA ASP A 102 1.93 22.83 17.48
C ASP A 102 2.90 21.99 18.32
N ASP A 103 2.56 20.75 18.59
CA ASP A 103 3.36 19.83 19.38
C ASP A 103 4.05 18.77 18.50
N VAL A 104 5.27 18.39 18.91
CA VAL A 104 6.04 17.31 18.29
C VAL A 104 6.39 16.26 19.35
N THR A 105 6.04 15.01 19.05
CA THR A 105 6.39 13.84 19.86
C THR A 105 7.44 13.00 19.13
N GLU A 106 8.50 12.59 19.83
CA GLU A 106 9.55 11.70 19.29
C GLU A 106 9.34 10.26 19.79
N TYR A 107 9.61 9.29 18.90
CA TYR A 107 9.51 7.86 19.15
C TYR A 107 10.82 7.17 18.76
N ASP A 108 11.29 6.30 19.63
CA ASP A 108 12.41 5.42 19.33
C ASP A 108 11.97 4.26 18.42
N PRO A 109 12.84 3.79 17.51
CA PRO A 109 12.58 2.58 16.76
C PRO A 109 12.58 1.35 17.68
N ILE A 110 11.89 0.30 17.27
CA ILE A 110 11.95 -1.00 17.93
C ILE A 110 13.36 -1.57 17.71
N PRO A 111 14.11 -1.86 18.78
CA PRO A 111 15.47 -2.39 18.66
C PRO A 111 15.43 -3.79 18.01
N ASP A 112 16.47 -4.11 17.23
CA ASP A 112 16.73 -5.43 16.63
C ASP A 112 15.58 -6.03 15.80
N ALA A 113 14.62 -5.19 15.38
CA ALA A 113 13.52 -5.64 14.55
C ALA A 113 14.01 -6.04 13.16
N LYS A 114 13.68 -7.27 12.74
CA LYS A 114 13.93 -7.73 11.36
C LYS A 114 12.90 -7.11 10.44
N VAL A 115 13.34 -6.18 9.63
CA VAL A 115 12.49 -5.43 8.68
C VAL A 115 12.89 -5.81 7.26
N PRO A 116 11.94 -6.13 6.38
CA PRO A 116 12.24 -6.34 4.97
C PRO A 116 12.73 -5.03 4.33
N ASP A 117 13.68 -5.15 3.41
CA ASP A 117 14.11 -3.99 2.62
C ASP A 117 13.01 -3.61 1.63
N ILE A 118 12.30 -2.54 1.95
CA ILE A 118 11.20 -2.02 1.13
C ILE A 118 11.67 -1.67 -0.30
N LYS A 119 12.91 -1.19 -0.46
CA LYS A 119 13.45 -0.78 -1.77
C LYS A 119 13.50 -1.94 -2.75
N LEU A 120 13.76 -3.16 -2.26
CA LEU A 120 13.77 -4.36 -3.10
C LEU A 120 12.41 -4.61 -3.74
N PHE A 121 11.33 -4.39 -3.01
CA PHE A 121 9.98 -4.61 -3.52
C PHE A 121 9.51 -3.51 -4.50
N ILE A 122 10.05 -2.30 -4.40
CA ILE A 122 9.66 -1.18 -5.26
C ILE A 122 10.47 -1.16 -6.56
N ASN A 123 11.78 -1.45 -6.49
CA ASN A 123 12.72 -1.19 -7.58
C ASN A 123 13.23 -2.45 -8.31
N ASN A 124 13.14 -3.64 -7.70
CA ASN A 124 13.82 -4.85 -8.22
C ASN A 124 12.93 -5.80 -9.02
N TYR A 125 11.61 -5.55 -9.10
CA TYR A 125 10.79 -6.35 -9.98
C TYR A 125 10.89 -5.83 -11.40
N GLU A 126 11.30 -6.71 -12.32
CA GLU A 126 11.13 -6.45 -13.74
C GLU A 126 9.63 -6.51 -14.06
N TYR A 127 9.02 -5.36 -14.18
CA TYR A 127 7.64 -5.25 -14.62
C TYR A 127 7.58 -5.35 -16.13
N GLU A 128 6.69 -6.20 -16.65
CA GLU A 128 6.51 -6.39 -18.10
C GLU A 128 5.68 -5.29 -18.72
N SER A 129 4.72 -4.78 -17.97
CA SER A 129 3.81 -3.76 -18.47
C SER A 129 3.47 -2.72 -17.42
N TYR A 130 3.47 -1.48 -17.86
CA TYR A 130 2.91 -0.35 -17.14
C TYR A 130 1.63 0.06 -17.86
N SER A 131 0.57 0.28 -17.12
CA SER A 131 -0.71 0.71 -17.66
C SER A 131 -1.38 1.66 -16.68
N SER A 132 -2.12 2.62 -17.20
CA SER A 132 -3.05 3.38 -16.38
C SER A 132 -4.39 2.66 -16.33
N GLY A 133 -4.96 2.58 -15.15
CA GLY A 133 -6.26 1.96 -14.91
C GLY A 133 -7.28 2.98 -14.41
N LYS A 134 -8.52 2.77 -14.81
CA LYS A 134 -9.68 3.48 -14.26
C LYS A 134 -10.71 2.47 -13.80
N VAL A 135 -11.21 2.65 -12.56
CA VAL A 135 -12.32 1.85 -12.07
C VAL A 135 -13.57 2.13 -12.91
N VAL A 136 -14.23 1.09 -13.39
CA VAL A 136 -15.45 1.23 -14.16
C VAL A 136 -16.60 1.54 -13.20
N GLU A 137 -17.30 2.66 -13.42
CA GLU A 137 -18.36 3.18 -12.53
C GLU A 137 -19.40 2.15 -12.08
N LYS A 138 -19.73 1.20 -12.94
CA LYS A 138 -20.73 0.15 -12.67
C LYS A 138 -20.36 -0.81 -11.54
N ILE A 139 -19.11 -0.78 -11.07
CA ILE A 139 -18.58 -1.77 -10.12
C ILE A 139 -18.29 -1.16 -8.76
N THR A 140 -18.16 0.15 -8.67
CA THR A 140 -18.20 0.91 -7.42
C THR A 140 -19.61 0.96 -6.85
N ASP A 141 -20.63 0.54 -7.65
CA ASP A 141 -22.01 0.45 -7.18
C ASP A 141 -22.11 -0.56 -6.03
N ASP A 142 -22.65 -0.11 -4.92
CA ASP A 142 -22.93 -0.88 -3.70
C ASP A 142 -23.56 -2.26 -3.97
N ILE A 143 -24.22 -2.41 -5.13
CA ILE A 143 -24.88 -3.62 -5.57
C ILE A 143 -23.88 -4.75 -5.86
N VAL A 144 -22.79 -4.48 -6.58
CA VAL A 144 -21.81 -5.52 -6.92
C VAL A 144 -21.01 -5.93 -5.68
N TRP A 145 -20.67 -4.96 -4.85
CA TRP A 145 -20.03 -5.25 -3.56
C TRP A 145 -20.97 -5.98 -2.61
N LYS A 146 -22.25 -5.68 -2.62
CA LYS A 146 -23.29 -6.42 -1.88
C LYS A 146 -23.49 -7.82 -2.44
N MET A 147 -23.51 -8.01 -3.77
CA MET A 147 -23.59 -9.35 -4.38
C MET A 147 -22.35 -10.19 -4.05
N LEU A 148 -21.15 -9.61 -4.13
CA LEU A 148 -19.92 -10.29 -3.74
C LEU A 148 -19.85 -10.59 -2.23
N LYS A 149 -20.55 -9.80 -1.39
CA LYS A 149 -20.68 -10.06 0.06
C LYS A 149 -21.76 -11.07 0.38
N VAL A 150 -22.86 -11.10 -0.35
CA VAL A 150 -23.96 -12.09 -0.18
C VAL A 150 -23.47 -13.50 -0.50
N VAL A 151 -22.48 -13.59 -1.37
CA VAL A 151 -21.76 -14.83 -1.68
C VAL A 151 -20.67 -15.13 -0.62
N ASP A 152 -20.66 -14.45 0.52
CA ASP A 152 -19.70 -14.64 1.62
C ASP A 152 -20.07 -15.82 2.52
N SER A 153 -20.33 -16.98 1.92
CA SER A 153 -20.16 -18.23 2.62
C SER A 153 -18.66 -18.56 2.65
N SER A 154 -18.19 -19.14 3.74
CA SER A 154 -16.80 -19.51 3.99
C SER A 154 -16.15 -20.36 2.87
N ASP A 155 -16.94 -20.87 1.94
CA ASP A 155 -16.54 -21.81 0.90
C ASP A 155 -16.30 -21.17 -0.47
N ILE A 156 -16.53 -19.85 -0.64
CA ILE A 156 -16.36 -19.20 -1.93
C ILE A 156 -15.00 -18.53 -2.03
N LYS A 157 -14.16 -19.08 -2.87
CA LYS A 157 -12.88 -18.46 -3.23
C LYS A 157 -13.13 -17.33 -4.24
N ARG A 158 -12.64 -16.15 -3.93
CA ARG A 158 -12.75 -14.94 -4.77
C ARG A 158 -11.37 -14.39 -5.07
N TYR A 159 -11.15 -14.08 -6.34
CA TYR A 159 -9.87 -13.58 -6.81
C TYR A 159 -10.07 -12.43 -7.78
N PHE A 160 -9.13 -11.52 -7.81
CA PHE A 160 -8.97 -10.59 -8.91
C PHE A 160 -7.98 -11.18 -9.91
N CYS A 161 -8.38 -11.24 -11.17
CA CYS A 161 -7.53 -11.72 -12.25
C CYS A 161 -7.31 -10.61 -13.26
N PHE A 162 -6.05 -10.43 -13.69
CA PHE A 162 -5.73 -9.57 -14.83
C PHE A 162 -5.68 -10.44 -16.08
N GLU A 163 -6.55 -10.17 -17.02
CA GLU A 163 -6.61 -10.88 -18.29
C GLU A 163 -7.01 -9.90 -19.41
N GLU A 164 -6.27 -9.93 -20.52
CA GLU A 164 -6.55 -9.12 -21.72
C GLU A 164 -6.78 -7.60 -21.46
N GLY A 165 -6.02 -7.02 -20.54
CA GLY A 165 -6.12 -5.60 -20.21
C GLY A 165 -7.30 -5.24 -19.32
N LYS A 166 -7.91 -6.22 -18.68
CA LYS A 166 -8.99 -6.03 -17.72
C LYS A 166 -8.63 -6.63 -16.36
N LEU A 167 -9.13 -6.02 -15.30
CA LEU A 167 -9.20 -6.64 -13.99
C LEU A 167 -10.61 -7.20 -13.82
N ILE A 168 -10.72 -8.49 -13.69
CA ILE A 168 -11.96 -9.20 -13.49
C ILE A 168 -12.01 -9.82 -12.10
N VAL A 169 -13.22 -9.95 -11.54
CA VAL A 169 -13.44 -10.72 -10.32
C VAL A 169 -13.95 -12.10 -10.72
N GLU A 170 -13.22 -13.12 -10.35
CA GLU A 170 -13.65 -14.51 -10.44
C GLU A 170 -14.15 -14.98 -9.07
N ALA A 171 -15.35 -15.53 -9.03
CA ALA A 171 -15.90 -16.19 -7.85
C ALA A 171 -16.25 -17.65 -8.19
N TYR A 172 -15.86 -18.56 -7.32
CA TYR A 172 -16.07 -20.00 -7.49
C TYR A 172 -17.02 -20.51 -6.42
N PRO A 173 -18.36 -20.31 -6.59
CA PRO A 173 -19.33 -20.91 -5.72
C PRO A 173 -19.39 -22.43 -5.99
N ASN A 174 -19.19 -23.23 -4.95
CA ASN A 174 -19.29 -24.71 -5.03
C ASN A 174 -18.41 -25.38 -6.11
N GLY A 175 -17.28 -24.77 -6.46
CA GLY A 175 -16.27 -25.38 -7.33
C GLY A 175 -16.50 -25.33 -8.84
N ASN A 176 -17.70 -24.99 -9.33
CA ASN A 176 -18.04 -25.16 -10.76
C ASN A 176 -18.62 -23.93 -11.47
N SER A 177 -18.92 -22.86 -10.81
CA SER A 177 -19.45 -21.66 -11.48
C SER A 177 -18.54 -20.47 -11.27
N VAL A 178 -18.27 -19.74 -12.35
CA VAL A 178 -17.45 -18.55 -12.36
C VAL A 178 -18.34 -17.34 -12.56
N LEU A 179 -18.33 -16.41 -11.63
CA LEU A 179 -18.91 -15.09 -11.81
C LEU A 179 -17.80 -14.15 -12.27
N LEU A 180 -17.88 -13.66 -13.49
CA LEU A 180 -16.94 -12.70 -14.07
C LEU A 180 -17.54 -11.30 -14.02
N LEU A 181 -16.84 -10.38 -13.41
CA LEU A 181 -17.21 -8.97 -13.33
C LEU A 181 -16.02 -8.10 -13.78
N ASP A 182 -16.23 -7.29 -14.79
CA ASP A 182 -15.23 -6.31 -15.23
C ASP A 182 -15.12 -5.21 -14.17
N VAL A 183 -13.97 -5.12 -13.49
CA VAL A 183 -13.74 -4.15 -12.41
C VAL A 183 -12.97 -2.93 -12.89
N LEU A 184 -12.12 -3.11 -13.89
CA LEU A 184 -11.16 -2.11 -14.29
C LEU A 184 -10.80 -2.26 -15.75
N GLU A 185 -10.76 -1.15 -16.47
CA GLU A 185 -10.15 -1.10 -17.81
C GLU A 185 -8.72 -0.55 -17.71
N LEU A 186 -7.81 -1.22 -18.41
CA LEU A 186 -6.43 -0.81 -18.60
C LEU A 186 -6.24 -0.20 -19.98
N ASP A 187 -5.45 0.88 -20.05
CA ASP A 187 -5.10 1.51 -21.34
C ASP A 187 -4.29 0.54 -22.23
N ASN A 188 -3.50 -0.34 -21.62
CA ASN A 188 -2.72 -1.34 -22.32
C ASN A 188 -3.46 -2.69 -22.41
N LYS A 189 -4.17 -2.91 -23.51
CA LYS A 189 -4.91 -4.16 -23.80
C LYS A 189 -4.02 -5.35 -24.16
N LYS A 190 -2.70 -5.16 -24.28
CA LYS A 190 -1.76 -6.23 -24.66
C LYS A 190 -1.19 -7.01 -23.48
N ALA A 191 -1.52 -6.63 -22.25
CA ALA A 191 -1.09 -7.37 -21.06
C ALA A 191 -1.72 -8.78 -21.09
N LYS A 192 -0.92 -9.78 -21.44
CA LYS A 192 -1.37 -11.20 -21.52
C LYS A 192 -1.20 -11.94 -20.19
N LEU A 193 -0.73 -11.26 -19.16
CA LEU A 193 -0.41 -11.92 -17.92
C LEU A 193 -1.68 -12.19 -17.10
N LYS A 194 -1.95 -13.46 -16.82
CA LYS A 194 -2.97 -13.87 -15.86
C LYS A 194 -2.35 -13.89 -14.47
N THR A 195 -2.69 -12.90 -13.66
CA THR A 195 -2.25 -12.82 -12.25
C THR A 195 -3.46 -12.81 -11.33
N THR A 196 -3.44 -13.68 -10.32
CA THR A 196 -4.53 -13.81 -9.37
C THR A 196 -4.18 -13.14 -8.05
N LEU A 197 -5.00 -12.22 -7.58
CA LEU A 197 -4.79 -11.45 -6.37
C LEU A 197 -5.90 -11.72 -5.33
N ASN A 198 -5.54 -11.65 -4.05
CA ASN A 198 -6.51 -11.79 -2.98
C ASN A 198 -7.54 -10.65 -3.02
N PHE A 199 -8.83 -11.02 -3.00
CA PHE A 199 -9.94 -10.07 -3.06
C PHE A 199 -9.85 -8.98 -1.99
N LYS A 200 -9.61 -9.35 -0.72
CA LYS A 200 -9.55 -8.38 0.40
C LYS A 200 -8.41 -7.37 0.23
N TYR A 201 -7.32 -7.76 -0.42
CA TYR A 201 -6.19 -6.86 -0.64
C TYR A 201 -6.52 -5.83 -1.71
N MET A 202 -7.14 -6.27 -2.81
CA MET A 202 -7.56 -5.38 -3.89
C MET A 202 -8.73 -4.47 -3.49
N ASP A 203 -9.68 -4.96 -2.70
CA ASP A 203 -10.79 -4.16 -2.15
C ASP A 203 -10.27 -2.92 -1.39
N LEU A 204 -9.19 -3.08 -0.62
CA LEU A 204 -8.57 -1.98 0.10
C LEU A 204 -8.02 -0.90 -0.85
N TRP A 205 -7.36 -1.30 -1.94
CA TRP A 205 -6.86 -0.39 -2.96
C TRP A 205 -7.98 0.31 -3.73
N LEU A 206 -8.97 -0.43 -4.18
CA LEU A 206 -10.09 0.11 -4.96
C LEU A 206 -10.92 1.12 -4.15
N LYS A 207 -11.10 0.89 -2.84
CA LYS A 207 -11.71 1.86 -1.93
C LYS A 207 -10.90 3.14 -1.75
N TYR A 208 -9.58 3.04 -1.85
CA TYR A 208 -8.71 4.21 -1.79
C TYR A 208 -8.77 5.05 -3.06
N VAL A 209 -8.62 4.43 -4.24
CA VAL A 209 -8.57 5.14 -5.51
C VAL A 209 -9.92 5.65 -5.99
N LYS A 210 -11.00 4.98 -5.59
CA LYS A 210 -12.37 5.29 -6.05
C LYS A 210 -12.41 5.38 -7.59
N ASP A 211 -12.80 6.54 -8.12
CA ASP A 211 -12.96 6.79 -9.56
C ASP A 211 -11.72 7.45 -10.20
N GLU A 212 -10.65 7.63 -9.42
CA GLU A 212 -9.45 8.28 -9.90
C GLU A 212 -8.56 7.33 -10.71
N LYS A 213 -7.80 7.88 -11.65
CA LYS A 213 -6.79 7.12 -12.40
C LYS A 213 -5.62 6.77 -11.50
N PHE A 214 -5.02 5.62 -11.76
CA PHE A 214 -3.82 5.14 -11.09
C PHE A 214 -3.00 4.29 -12.05
N ASP A 215 -1.72 4.09 -11.74
CA ASP A 215 -0.82 3.27 -12.54
C ASP A 215 -0.76 1.86 -11.99
N ILE A 216 -0.61 0.89 -12.88
CA ILE A 216 -0.43 -0.52 -12.57
C ILE A 216 0.85 -1.00 -13.25
N ALA A 217 1.69 -1.69 -12.49
CA ALA A 217 2.81 -2.42 -13.00
C ALA A 217 2.62 -3.91 -12.73
N LEU A 218 2.51 -4.70 -13.79
CA LEU A 218 2.37 -6.15 -13.74
C LEU A 218 3.75 -6.79 -13.92
N ALA A 219 4.08 -7.73 -13.06
CA ALA A 219 5.34 -8.45 -13.16
C ALA A 219 5.36 -9.40 -14.36
N LYS A 220 6.55 -9.74 -14.87
CA LYS A 220 6.73 -10.65 -16.00
C LYS A 220 6.22 -12.07 -15.78
N ASN A 221 6.05 -12.47 -14.53
CA ASN A 221 5.53 -13.78 -14.20
C ASN A 221 4.44 -13.68 -13.10
N ASN A 222 3.57 -14.67 -13.06
CA ASN A 222 2.45 -14.75 -12.13
C ASN A 222 2.83 -15.05 -10.65
N ARG A 223 4.12 -15.14 -10.34
CA ARG A 223 4.63 -15.36 -8.97
C ARG A 223 5.15 -14.07 -8.33
N ASN A 224 5.40 -13.04 -9.13
CA ASN A 224 5.93 -11.77 -8.66
C ASN A 224 4.79 -10.81 -8.30
N ALA A 225 5.08 -9.88 -7.40
CA ALA A 225 4.11 -8.90 -6.93
C ALA A 225 3.61 -7.98 -8.06
N CYS A 226 2.35 -7.58 -7.97
CA CYS A 226 1.80 -6.47 -8.74
C CYS A 226 1.98 -5.17 -7.96
N GLN A 227 2.28 -4.08 -8.64
CA GLN A 227 2.42 -2.76 -8.05
C GLN A 227 1.33 -1.84 -8.58
N PHE A 228 0.65 -1.16 -7.67
CA PHE A 228 -0.33 -0.12 -7.92
C PHE A 228 0.23 1.20 -7.39
N ARG A 229 0.08 2.25 -8.18
CA ARG A 229 0.62 3.55 -7.81
C ARG A 229 -0.40 4.66 -8.06
N LYS A 230 -0.50 5.57 -7.08
CA LYS A 230 -1.22 6.84 -7.22
C LYS A 230 -0.43 7.92 -6.49
N ASP A 231 -0.04 8.98 -7.18
CA ASP A 231 0.84 10.03 -6.67
C ASP A 231 2.14 9.44 -6.08
N ASN A 232 2.40 9.70 -4.79
CA ASN A 232 3.54 9.17 -4.05
C ASN A 232 3.28 7.83 -3.36
N LEU A 233 2.03 7.33 -3.42
CA LEU A 233 1.64 6.07 -2.78
C LEU A 233 1.88 4.88 -3.72
N PHE A 234 2.54 3.87 -3.21
CA PHE A 234 2.74 2.57 -3.84
C PHE A 234 2.03 1.51 -3.01
N TYR A 235 1.23 0.69 -3.67
CA TYR A 235 0.61 -0.47 -3.08
C TYR A 235 1.02 -1.72 -3.85
N ILE A 236 1.68 -2.64 -3.17
CA ILE A 236 2.27 -3.83 -3.76
C ILE A 236 1.56 -5.05 -3.16
N VAL A 237 1.12 -5.96 -4.03
CA VAL A 237 0.36 -7.15 -3.62
C VAL A 237 1.00 -8.39 -4.23
N MET A 238 1.30 -9.37 -3.38
CA MET A 238 1.77 -10.69 -3.82
C MET A 238 0.61 -11.48 -4.44
N PRO A 239 0.85 -12.18 -5.55
CA PRO A 239 -0.14 -13.05 -6.16
C PRO A 239 -0.48 -14.25 -5.27
N VAL A 240 -1.67 -14.76 -5.44
CA VAL A 240 -2.11 -16.00 -4.81
C VAL A 240 -1.89 -17.14 -5.79
N ALA A 241 -1.16 -18.16 -5.38
CA ALA A 241 -1.06 -19.39 -6.16
C ALA A 241 -2.42 -20.10 -6.13
N LEU A 242 -3.09 -20.19 -7.26
CA LEU A 242 -4.20 -21.12 -7.41
C LEU A 242 -3.61 -22.53 -7.32
N ARG A 243 -4.09 -23.33 -6.38
CA ARG A 243 -3.86 -24.77 -6.42
C ARG A 243 -4.81 -25.32 -7.49
N ASP A 244 -4.23 -25.87 -8.53
CA ASP A 244 -4.94 -26.68 -9.53
C ASP A 244 -5.68 -27.83 -8.83
#